data_e142a48361ddcfd66e51035147dfa238
#
_entry.id   e142a48361ddcfd66e51035147dfa238
#
_cell.length_a   1.000
_cell.length_b   1.000
_cell.length_c   1.000
_cell.angle_alpha   90.00
_cell.angle_beta   90.00
_cell.angle_gamma   90.00
#
_symmetry.space_group_name_H-M   'P 1'
#
loop_
_entity.id
_entity.type
_entity.pdbx_description
1 polymer ?
#
loop_
_entity_poly.entity_id
_entity_poly.type
_entity_poly.pdbx_seq_one_letter_code
_entity_poly.pdbx_strand_id
1 'polypeptide(L)'
;MIRRLIPSDIPAVLELWLRSTKQAHPFIAPGYWDENTGLVKDMLTRQAETYVFVDKHRIKGFVSLLPENFIGALFVDEKFRSRRIGTKLLNYILRRRSAASLHVYAANRPAVDFYHRNGFKIIMEQTDISSGQPELLMARACGSFRGISRRPGES
;
A
#
# COMPACT_ATOMS: atom_id res chain seq x y z
N MET A 1 0.34 4.71 -17.43
CA MET A 1 -0.33 5.95 -17.06
C MET A 1 -1.13 5.77 -15.79
N ILE A 2 -1.05 6.73 -14.89
CA ILE A 2 -1.73 6.66 -13.59
C ILE A 2 -2.95 7.59 -13.63
N ARG A 3 -4.10 7.06 -13.21
CA ARG A 3 -5.32 7.86 -13.13
C ARG A 3 -6.14 7.44 -11.91
N ARG A 4 -7.13 8.26 -11.58
CA ARG A 4 -8.02 7.96 -10.47
C ARG A 4 -8.89 6.75 -10.80
N LEU A 5 -9.15 5.93 -9.80
CA LEU A 5 -10.05 4.79 -9.92
C LEU A 5 -11.46 5.27 -10.24
N ILE A 6 -12.13 4.59 -11.15
CA ILE A 6 -13.55 4.81 -11.42
C ILE A 6 -14.31 3.53 -11.06
N PRO A 7 -15.64 3.62 -10.82
CA PRO A 7 -16.38 2.44 -10.33
C PRO A 7 -16.22 1.19 -11.17
N SER A 8 -16.10 1.32 -12.48
CA SER A 8 -15.97 0.14 -13.33
C SER A 8 -14.62 -0.58 -13.17
N ASP A 9 -13.64 0.05 -12.52
CA ASP A 9 -12.35 -0.58 -12.25
C ASP A 9 -12.40 -1.55 -11.06
N ILE A 10 -13.40 -1.41 -10.20
CA ILE A 10 -13.40 -2.12 -8.91
C ILE A 10 -13.27 -3.63 -9.04
N PRO A 11 -14.00 -4.30 -9.95
CA PRO A 11 -13.82 -5.75 -10.07
C PRO A 11 -12.39 -6.15 -10.40
N ALA A 12 -11.75 -5.45 -11.33
CA ALA A 12 -10.37 -5.77 -11.72
C ALA A 12 -9.39 -5.49 -10.59
N VAL A 13 -9.59 -4.40 -9.85
CA VAL A 13 -8.72 -4.05 -8.73
C VAL A 13 -8.89 -5.07 -7.59
N LEU A 14 -10.11 -5.50 -7.31
CA LEU A 14 -10.33 -6.52 -6.28
C LEU A 14 -9.68 -7.85 -6.65
N GLU A 15 -9.78 -8.24 -7.91
CA GLU A 15 -9.14 -9.46 -8.37
C GLU A 15 -7.63 -9.37 -8.24
N LEU A 16 -7.06 -8.25 -8.64
CA LEU A 16 -5.63 -8.02 -8.51
C LEU A 16 -5.21 -8.05 -7.05
N TRP A 17 -5.96 -7.37 -6.19
CA TRP A 17 -5.68 -7.36 -4.75
C TRP A 17 -5.70 -8.77 -4.17
N LEU A 18 -6.75 -9.52 -4.45
CA LEU A 18 -6.90 -10.84 -3.85
C LEU A 18 -5.77 -11.79 -4.26
N ARG A 19 -5.46 -11.81 -5.55
CA ARG A 19 -4.38 -12.64 -6.06
C ARG A 19 -3.03 -12.23 -5.48
N SER A 20 -2.77 -10.93 -5.46
CA SER A 20 -1.48 -10.42 -5.02
C SER A 20 -1.27 -10.54 -3.53
N THR A 21 -2.33 -10.31 -2.74
CA THR A 21 -2.19 -10.40 -1.29
C THR A 21 -1.98 -11.85 -0.85
N LYS A 22 -2.60 -12.80 -1.52
CA LYS A 22 -2.36 -14.22 -1.24
C LYS A 22 -0.92 -14.61 -1.55
N GLN A 23 -0.39 -14.13 -2.64
CA GLN A 23 0.99 -14.42 -3.02
C GLN A 23 2.01 -13.79 -2.07
N ALA A 24 1.73 -12.58 -1.62
CA ALA A 24 2.63 -11.85 -0.74
C ALA A 24 2.65 -12.40 0.68
N HIS A 25 1.61 -13.10 1.09
CA HIS A 25 1.42 -13.51 2.47
C HIS A 25 1.17 -15.01 2.61
N PRO A 26 2.14 -15.86 2.22
CA PRO A 26 1.93 -17.32 2.32
C PRO A 26 1.82 -17.81 3.75
N PHE A 27 2.22 -16.98 4.73
CA PHE A 27 2.12 -17.30 6.15
C PHE A 27 0.72 -17.06 6.73
N ILE A 28 -0.24 -16.61 5.89
CA ILE A 28 -1.64 -16.42 6.30
C ILE A 28 -2.48 -17.33 5.43
N ALA A 29 -3.48 -17.99 6.03
CA ALA A 29 -4.37 -18.89 5.29
C ALA A 29 -5.11 -18.11 4.18
N PRO A 30 -5.18 -18.66 2.98
CA PRO A 30 -5.79 -17.93 1.86
C PRO A 30 -7.23 -17.49 2.12
N GLY A 31 -8.01 -18.29 2.85
CA GLY A 31 -9.40 -17.94 3.16
C GLY A 31 -9.56 -16.66 3.95
N TYR A 32 -8.54 -16.28 4.72
CA TYR A 32 -8.56 -15.02 5.45
C TYR A 32 -8.77 -13.85 4.47
N TRP A 33 -8.09 -13.90 3.35
CA TRP A 33 -8.20 -12.82 2.36
C TRP A 33 -9.54 -12.85 1.65
N ASP A 34 -10.05 -14.05 1.35
CA ASP A 34 -11.37 -14.18 0.74
C ASP A 34 -12.43 -13.54 1.64
N GLU A 35 -12.32 -13.76 2.94
CA GLU A 35 -13.28 -13.22 3.91
C GLU A 35 -13.19 -11.70 4.04
N ASN A 36 -12.06 -11.12 3.68
CA ASN A 36 -11.85 -9.68 3.80
C ASN A 36 -12.16 -8.92 2.52
N THR A 37 -12.60 -9.60 1.47
CA THR A 37 -12.87 -8.95 0.19
C THR A 37 -13.93 -7.86 0.30
N GLY A 38 -14.97 -8.08 1.09
CA GLY A 38 -16.00 -7.08 1.28
C GLY A 38 -15.49 -5.81 1.93
N LEU A 39 -14.59 -5.95 2.90
CA LEU A 39 -14.00 -4.80 3.57
C LEU A 39 -13.13 -3.99 2.60
N VAL A 40 -12.39 -4.66 1.73
CA VAL A 40 -11.56 -3.97 0.75
C VAL A 40 -12.43 -3.26 -0.27
N LYS A 41 -13.51 -3.89 -0.70
CA LYS A 41 -14.44 -3.26 -1.62
C LYS A 41 -15.03 -1.99 -1.01
N ASP A 42 -15.41 -2.02 0.27
CA ASP A 42 -15.92 -0.84 0.95
C ASP A 42 -14.84 0.25 1.04
N MET A 43 -13.62 -0.13 1.33
CA MET A 43 -12.52 0.83 1.37
C MET A 43 -12.37 1.53 0.03
N LEU A 44 -12.34 0.75 -1.05
CA LEU A 44 -12.16 1.32 -2.41
C LEU A 44 -13.31 2.22 -2.82
N THR A 45 -14.53 1.89 -2.38
CA THR A 45 -15.72 2.63 -2.79
C THR A 45 -15.98 3.87 -1.98
N ARG A 46 -15.67 3.83 -0.68
CA ARG A 46 -16.15 4.87 0.24
C ARG A 46 -15.08 5.62 1.00
N GLN A 47 -13.90 5.05 1.19
CA GLN A 47 -12.93 5.62 2.11
C GLN A 47 -11.66 6.09 1.47
N ALA A 48 -11.20 5.39 0.46
CA ALA A 48 -9.87 5.61 -0.08
C ALA A 48 -9.88 6.50 -1.31
N GLU A 49 -8.77 7.19 -1.47
CA GLU A 49 -8.44 7.86 -2.70
C GLU A 49 -7.51 6.89 -3.43
N THR A 50 -8.01 6.27 -4.49
CA THR A 50 -7.30 5.18 -5.16
C THR A 50 -6.89 5.57 -6.57
N TYR A 51 -5.67 5.21 -6.94
CA TYR A 51 -5.13 5.45 -8.28
C TYR A 51 -4.70 4.13 -8.88
N VAL A 52 -4.94 3.98 -10.18
CA VAL A 52 -4.59 2.76 -10.91
C VAL A 52 -3.53 3.08 -11.95
N PHE A 53 -2.63 2.12 -12.18
CA PHE A 53 -1.67 2.20 -13.28
C PHE A 53 -2.24 1.39 -14.42
N VAL A 54 -2.52 2.06 -15.53
CA VAL A 54 -3.15 1.44 -16.70
C VAL A 54 -2.21 1.49 -17.89
N ASP A 55 -2.08 0.39 -18.58
CA ASP A 55 -1.31 0.33 -19.82
C ASP A 55 -2.01 -0.66 -20.75
N LYS A 56 -2.24 -0.25 -21.98
CA LYS A 56 -2.92 -1.07 -22.99
C LYS A 56 -4.26 -1.59 -22.47
N HIS A 57 -5.00 -0.69 -21.84
CA HIS A 57 -6.35 -0.96 -21.31
C HIS A 57 -6.38 -1.99 -20.17
N ARG A 58 -5.24 -2.29 -19.56
CA ARG A 58 -5.18 -3.22 -18.44
C ARG A 58 -4.67 -2.52 -17.20
N ILE A 59 -5.30 -2.83 -16.06
CA ILE A 59 -4.83 -2.33 -14.77
C ILE A 59 -3.71 -3.25 -14.31
N LYS A 60 -2.53 -2.69 -14.12
CA LYS A 60 -1.34 -3.43 -13.74
C LYS A 60 -0.91 -3.20 -12.31
N GLY A 61 -1.53 -2.26 -11.64
CA GLY A 61 -1.25 -1.98 -10.24
C GLY A 61 -2.17 -0.91 -9.73
N PHE A 62 -2.21 -0.75 -8.41
CA PHE A 62 -3.00 0.32 -7.80
C PHE A 62 -2.44 0.71 -6.45
N VAL A 63 -2.78 1.90 -6.00
CA VAL A 63 -2.43 2.39 -4.68
C VAL A 63 -3.65 3.08 -4.09
N SER A 64 -3.94 2.81 -2.83
CA SER A 64 -5.07 3.41 -2.11
C SER A 64 -4.55 4.21 -0.93
N LEU A 65 -5.00 5.45 -0.83
CA LEU A 65 -4.63 6.35 0.24
C LEU A 65 -5.85 6.60 1.11
N LEU A 66 -5.71 6.33 2.38
CA LEU A 66 -6.74 6.56 3.39
C LEU A 66 -6.49 7.90 4.09
N PRO A 67 -7.43 8.37 4.93
CA PRO A 67 -7.22 9.61 5.64
C PRO A 67 -5.91 9.63 6.40
N GLU A 68 -5.38 10.83 6.61
CA GLU A 68 -4.13 11.08 7.33
C GLU A 68 -2.92 10.50 6.62
N ASN A 69 -3.00 10.45 5.28
CA ASN A 69 -1.90 9.98 4.44
C ASN A 69 -1.47 8.56 4.76
N PHE A 70 -2.42 7.72 5.12
CA PHE A 70 -2.14 6.32 5.41
C PHE A 70 -2.34 5.50 4.13
N ILE A 71 -1.29 4.79 3.72
CA ILE A 71 -1.36 3.96 2.53
C ILE A 71 -2.04 2.64 2.92
N GLY A 72 -3.27 2.45 2.45
CA GLY A 72 -4.05 1.27 2.79
C GLY A 72 -3.73 0.07 1.92
N ALA A 73 -3.25 0.30 0.70
CA ALA A 73 -2.91 -0.78 -0.22
C ALA A 73 -1.98 -0.26 -1.31
N LEU A 74 -1.05 -1.10 -1.73
CA LEU A 74 -0.21 -0.84 -2.90
C LEU A 74 0.16 -2.21 -3.46
N PHE A 75 -0.37 -2.54 -4.61
CA PHE A 75 -0.13 -3.85 -5.23
C PHE A 75 0.12 -3.70 -6.72
N VAL A 76 1.03 -4.52 -7.23
CA VAL A 76 1.35 -4.58 -8.65
C VAL A 76 1.20 -6.02 -9.10
N ASP A 77 0.59 -6.21 -10.27
CA ASP A 77 0.43 -7.53 -10.86
C ASP A 77 1.82 -8.15 -11.04
N GLU A 78 1.98 -9.37 -10.58
CA GLU A 78 3.28 -10.02 -10.57
C GLU A 78 3.90 -10.12 -11.97
N LYS A 79 3.09 -10.16 -13.01
CA LYS A 79 3.59 -10.21 -14.38
C LYS A 79 4.36 -8.95 -14.76
N PHE A 80 4.16 -7.86 -14.02
CA PHE A 80 4.73 -6.56 -14.39
C PHE A 80 5.59 -5.95 -13.29
N ARG A 81 6.01 -6.73 -12.31
CA ARG A 81 6.71 -6.18 -11.13
C ARG A 81 8.05 -5.54 -11.44
N SER A 82 8.76 -6.03 -12.41
CA SER A 82 10.08 -5.48 -12.70
C SER A 82 10.06 -4.17 -13.49
N ARG A 83 8.90 -3.58 -13.68
CA ARG A 83 8.74 -2.36 -14.49
C ARG A 83 8.61 -1.10 -13.68
N ARG A 84 8.92 -1.17 -12.39
CA ARG A 84 8.91 -0.02 -11.50
C ARG A 84 7.53 0.62 -11.31
N ILE A 85 6.48 -0.14 -11.55
CA ILE A 85 5.12 0.36 -11.40
C ILE A 85 4.83 0.73 -9.96
N GLY A 86 5.27 -0.09 -9.00
CA GLY A 86 5.09 0.20 -7.59
C GLY A 86 5.74 1.51 -7.19
N THR A 87 6.96 1.76 -7.65
CA THR A 87 7.67 3.00 -7.39
C THR A 87 6.94 4.19 -7.99
N LYS A 88 6.43 4.03 -9.22
CA LYS A 88 5.69 5.11 -9.88
C LYS A 88 4.40 5.45 -9.15
N LEU A 89 3.67 4.44 -8.70
CA LEU A 89 2.44 4.67 -7.93
C LEU A 89 2.74 5.33 -6.60
N LEU A 90 3.75 4.86 -5.90
CA LEU A 90 4.13 5.42 -4.62
C LEU A 90 4.55 6.88 -4.78
N ASN A 91 5.40 7.17 -5.75
CA ASN A 91 5.84 8.54 -5.99
C ASN A 91 4.68 9.44 -6.39
N TYR A 92 3.71 8.91 -7.11
CA TYR A 92 2.56 9.70 -7.53
C TYR A 92 1.81 10.25 -6.32
N ILE A 93 1.56 9.41 -5.31
CA ILE A 93 0.84 9.87 -4.13
C ILE A 93 1.71 10.70 -3.19
N LEU A 94 3.02 10.45 -3.17
CA LEU A 94 3.90 11.16 -2.26
C LEU A 94 4.21 12.60 -2.71
N ARG A 95 4.06 12.89 -3.98
CA ARG A 95 4.44 14.20 -4.50
C ARG A 95 3.74 15.37 -3.84
N ARG A 96 2.54 15.17 -3.35
CA ARG A 96 1.74 16.26 -2.79
C ARG A 96 1.48 16.10 -1.31
N ARG A 97 2.30 15.28 -0.64
CA ARG A 97 2.08 15.00 0.77
C ARG A 97 3.35 15.21 1.54
N SER A 98 3.20 15.70 2.78
CA SER A 98 4.35 15.96 3.63
C SER A 98 4.82 14.70 4.34
N ALA A 99 3.98 13.69 4.45
CA ALA A 99 4.34 12.45 5.12
C ALA A 99 3.37 11.36 4.69
N ALA A 100 3.76 10.11 4.92
CA ALA A 100 2.89 8.98 4.67
C ALA A 100 3.28 7.85 5.61
N SER A 101 2.32 6.99 5.92
CA SER A 101 2.57 5.84 6.78
C SER A 101 1.80 4.63 6.24
N LEU A 102 2.17 3.46 6.73
CA LEU A 102 1.52 2.23 6.32
C LEU A 102 1.77 1.12 7.33
N HIS A 103 0.97 0.07 7.24
CA HIS A 103 1.25 -1.17 7.93
C HIS A 103 1.69 -2.22 6.93
N VAL A 104 2.65 -3.04 7.30
CA VAL A 104 3.12 -4.14 6.47
C VAL A 104 3.50 -5.30 7.39
N TYR A 105 3.14 -6.52 6.99
CA TYR A 105 3.51 -7.67 7.80
C TYR A 105 5.02 -7.84 7.80
N ALA A 106 5.59 -8.10 8.98
CA ALA A 106 7.04 -8.24 9.11
C ALA A 106 7.56 -9.39 8.24
N ALA A 107 6.78 -10.44 8.06
CA ALA A 107 7.17 -11.58 7.24
C ALA A 107 7.13 -11.31 5.75
N ASN A 108 6.50 -10.22 5.32
CA ASN A 108 6.49 -9.84 3.91
C ASN A 108 7.75 -9.04 3.59
N ARG A 109 8.88 -9.73 3.55
CA ARG A 109 10.20 -9.09 3.39
C ARG A 109 10.33 -8.29 2.11
N PRO A 110 9.86 -8.75 0.96
CA PRO A 110 9.98 -7.93 -0.25
C PRO A 110 9.31 -6.58 -0.12
N ALA A 111 8.14 -6.52 0.53
CA ALA A 111 7.46 -5.25 0.73
C ALA A 111 8.19 -4.37 1.73
N VAL A 112 8.66 -4.94 2.85
CA VAL A 112 9.44 -4.18 3.83
C VAL A 112 10.66 -3.56 3.15
N ASP A 113 11.37 -4.34 2.36
CA ASP A 113 12.57 -3.86 1.65
C ASP A 113 12.21 -2.79 0.64
N PHE A 114 11.08 -2.96 -0.06
CA PHE A 114 10.63 -1.96 -1.03
C PHE A 114 10.37 -0.62 -0.35
N TYR A 115 9.64 -0.62 0.76
CA TYR A 115 9.35 0.62 1.46
C TYR A 115 10.61 1.22 2.06
N HIS A 116 11.49 0.39 2.58
CA HIS A 116 12.75 0.88 3.13
C HIS A 116 13.59 1.58 2.06
N ARG A 117 13.68 0.98 0.87
CA ARG A 117 14.40 1.61 -0.24
C ARG A 117 13.77 2.93 -0.67
N ASN A 118 12.51 3.10 -0.41
CA ASN A 118 11.78 4.32 -0.76
C ASN A 118 11.68 5.31 0.41
N GLY A 119 12.52 5.14 1.42
CA GLY A 119 12.66 6.14 2.48
C GLY A 119 11.78 5.95 3.69
N PHE A 120 11.01 4.86 3.75
CA PHE A 120 10.20 4.57 4.92
C PHE A 120 11.04 3.92 5.99
N LYS A 121 10.75 4.22 7.24
CA LYS A 121 11.46 3.66 8.39
C LYS A 121 10.47 2.96 9.29
N ILE A 122 10.93 1.92 9.97
CA ILE A 122 10.10 1.20 10.92
C ILE A 122 9.93 2.07 12.17
N ILE A 123 8.68 2.35 12.52
CA ILE A 123 8.34 3.15 13.68
C ILE A 123 8.06 2.24 14.87
N MET A 124 7.33 1.15 14.63
CA MET A 124 7.03 0.22 15.71
C MET A 124 6.58 -1.11 15.12
N GLU A 125 6.65 -2.13 15.94
CA GLU A 125 6.15 -3.45 15.59
C GLU A 125 5.00 -3.77 16.54
N GLN A 126 3.97 -4.41 16.02
CA GLN A 126 2.80 -4.80 16.80
C GLN A 126 2.24 -6.08 16.23
N THR A 127 1.27 -6.66 16.89
CA THR A 127 0.57 -7.84 16.39
C THR A 127 -0.72 -7.39 15.74
N ASP A 128 -0.94 -7.80 14.49
CA ASP A 128 -2.22 -7.58 13.84
C ASP A 128 -3.22 -8.55 14.47
N ILE A 129 -4.14 -8.03 15.25
CA ILE A 129 -5.09 -8.85 16.00
C ILE A 129 -5.90 -9.74 15.07
N SER A 130 -6.26 -9.25 13.92
CA SER A 130 -7.11 -9.97 12.98
C SER A 130 -6.44 -11.22 12.42
N SER A 131 -5.15 -11.14 12.07
CA SER A 131 -4.43 -12.26 11.49
C SER A 131 -3.52 -12.97 12.48
N GLY A 132 -3.20 -12.34 13.59
CA GLY A 132 -2.25 -12.88 14.56
C GLY A 132 -0.80 -12.71 14.18
N GLN A 133 -0.51 -12.03 13.07
CA GLN A 133 0.84 -11.90 12.57
C GLN A 133 1.50 -10.60 13.01
N PRO A 134 2.83 -10.62 13.23
CA PRO A 134 3.56 -9.38 13.49
C PRO A 134 3.47 -8.43 12.31
N GLU A 135 3.17 -7.17 12.58
CA GLU A 135 3.17 -6.17 11.52
C GLU A 135 3.96 -4.94 11.95
N LEU A 136 4.46 -4.23 10.97
CA LEU A 136 5.28 -3.06 11.19
C LEU A 136 4.49 -1.83 10.78
N LEU A 137 4.58 -0.78 11.60
CA LEU A 137 4.18 0.54 11.17
C LEU A 137 5.42 1.19 10.57
N MET A 138 5.33 1.58 9.32
CA MET A 138 6.43 2.28 8.64
C MET A 138 5.97 3.67 8.23
N ALA A 139 6.88 4.62 8.26
CA ALA A 139 6.53 5.99 7.92
C ALA A 139 7.69 6.69 7.24
N ARG A 140 7.34 7.71 6.48
CA ARG A 140 8.30 8.54 5.77
C ARG A 140 7.84 9.99 5.81
N ALA A 141 8.77 10.90 6.02
CA ALA A 141 8.54 12.32 5.82
C ALA A 141 8.83 12.64 4.37
N CYS A 142 7.93 13.31 3.69
CA CYS A 142 8.08 13.65 2.30
C CYS A 142 8.61 15.07 2.17
N GLY A 143 9.51 15.28 1.24
CA GLY A 143 10.08 16.58 1.01
C GLY A 143 11.01 16.98 2.11
N SER A 144 11.17 18.28 2.31
CA SER A 144 12.11 18.77 3.25
C SER A 144 11.49 19.04 4.56
N PHE A 145 11.88 18.33 5.55
CA PHE A 145 11.34 18.50 6.83
C PHE A 145 12.30 19.07 7.80
N ARG A 146 13.36 19.58 7.35
CA ARG A 146 14.46 19.96 8.14
C ARG A 146 14.13 20.66 9.41
N GLY A 147 13.38 21.58 9.47
CA GLY A 147 13.10 22.29 10.69
C GLY A 147 12.22 21.55 11.62
N ILE A 148 11.31 20.82 11.07
CA ILE A 148 10.30 20.18 11.84
C ILE A 148 10.81 19.03 12.62
N SER A 149 11.68 18.30 12.05
CA SER A 149 12.16 17.10 12.68
C SER A 149 13.00 17.36 13.90
N ARG A 150 13.26 18.59 14.20
CA ARG A 150 14.04 18.88 15.37
C ARG A 150 13.29 18.69 16.64
N ARG A 151 12.02 18.61 16.60
CA ARG A 151 11.26 18.53 17.82
C ARG A 151 11.47 17.22 18.52
N PRO A 152 11.71 17.26 19.81
CA PRO A 152 11.90 16.05 20.59
C PRO A 152 10.68 15.19 20.52
N GLY A 153 10.85 13.94 20.53
CA GLY A 153 9.75 13.04 20.50
C GLY A 153 9.15 12.85 19.16
N GLU A 154 9.59 13.62 18.20
CA GLU A 154 9.10 13.47 16.92
C GLU A 154 9.94 12.67 16.06
N SER A 155 11.10 12.75 16.22
CA SER A 155 12.09 12.06 15.39
C SER A 155 11.74 10.80 14.72
#